data_42472df45531893209f8291333fcdfc9
#
_entry.id   42472df45531893209f8291333fcdfc9
#
_cell.length_a   1.000
_cell.length_b   1.000
_cell.length_c   1.000
_cell.angle_alpha   90.00
_cell.angle_beta   90.00
_cell.angle_gamma   90.00
#
_symmetry.space_group_name_H-M   'P 1'
#
loop_
_entity.id
_entity.type
_entity.pdbx_description
1 polymer ?
#
loop_
_entity_poly.entity_id
_entity_poly.type
_entity_poly.pdbx_seq_one_letter_code
_entity_poly.pdbx_strand_id
1 'polypeptide(L)'
;SQYGLAKQINVSNFEAEEFLNAYFAKFPEIKIYMDQTIKFCRKSGYVNNIFGRKSHFININDKNFNVRNFQERAAINAPIQGSAAEIMRLAMIRLNKRLNEQKNQNIKMLLQIHDELIFETPKEELKRISKLIIEEMSSVANSDQHSFSIPLTVDLNIGDNWGSLH
;
A
#
# COMPACT_ATOMS: atom_id res chain seq x y z
N SER A 1 -11.41 -16.45 1.15
CA SER A 1 -12.16 -17.68 0.85
C SER A 1 -13.63 -17.48 1.18
N GLN A 2 -14.53 -18.25 0.54
CA GLN A 2 -15.96 -18.22 0.83
C GLN A 2 -16.28 -18.36 2.33
N TYR A 3 -15.58 -19.23 3.04
CA TYR A 3 -15.75 -19.42 4.49
C TYR A 3 -15.40 -18.17 5.31
N GLY A 4 -14.31 -17.49 4.95
CA GLY A 4 -13.91 -16.24 5.63
C GLY A 4 -14.90 -15.12 5.35
N LEU A 5 -15.36 -14.99 4.10
CA LEU A 5 -16.35 -14.00 3.71
C LEU A 5 -17.69 -14.26 4.40
N ALA A 6 -18.19 -15.50 4.33
CA ALA A 6 -19.45 -15.92 4.96
C ALA A 6 -19.49 -15.53 6.45
N LYS A 7 -18.40 -15.80 7.18
CA LYS A 7 -18.27 -15.43 8.59
C LYS A 7 -18.25 -13.91 8.81
N GLN A 8 -17.56 -13.17 7.94
CA GLN A 8 -17.38 -11.73 8.10
C GLN A 8 -18.67 -10.94 7.84
N ILE A 9 -19.45 -11.33 6.81
CA ILE A 9 -20.69 -10.65 6.43
C ILE A 9 -21.95 -11.36 6.95
N ASN A 10 -21.78 -12.42 7.74
CA ASN A 10 -22.86 -13.20 8.37
C ASN A 10 -23.89 -13.76 7.38
N VAL A 11 -23.42 -14.42 6.34
CA VAL A 11 -24.23 -15.12 5.33
C VAL A 11 -23.84 -16.59 5.25
N SER A 12 -24.63 -17.39 4.50
CA SER A 12 -24.28 -18.79 4.23
C SER A 12 -23.04 -18.91 3.33
N ASN A 13 -22.37 -20.07 3.38
CA ASN A 13 -21.23 -20.33 2.49
C ASN A 13 -21.62 -20.29 1.01
N PHE A 14 -22.85 -20.68 0.69
CA PHE A 14 -23.39 -20.65 -0.66
C PHE A 14 -23.54 -19.21 -1.17
N GLU A 15 -24.17 -18.34 -0.40
CA GLU A 15 -24.30 -16.91 -0.73
C GLU A 15 -22.92 -16.23 -0.86
N ALA A 16 -22.00 -16.54 0.04
CA ALA A 16 -20.63 -16.01 -0.05
C ALA A 16 -19.90 -16.47 -1.32
N GLU A 17 -20.15 -17.70 -1.77
CA GLU A 17 -19.61 -18.21 -3.04
C GLU A 17 -20.23 -17.50 -4.24
N GLU A 18 -21.55 -17.28 -4.25
CA GLU A 18 -22.22 -16.50 -5.29
C GLU A 18 -21.69 -15.07 -5.38
N PHE A 19 -21.49 -14.38 -4.24
CA PHE A 19 -20.86 -13.06 -4.21
C PHE A 19 -19.46 -13.08 -4.80
N LEU A 20 -18.62 -14.05 -4.44
CA LEU A 20 -17.26 -14.15 -4.99
C LEU A 20 -17.27 -14.40 -6.49
N ASN A 21 -18.16 -15.28 -6.97
CA ASN A 21 -18.30 -15.57 -8.39
C ASN A 21 -18.77 -14.34 -9.18
N ALA A 22 -19.77 -13.62 -8.67
CA ALA A 22 -20.25 -12.38 -9.27
C ALA A 22 -19.17 -11.29 -9.28
N TYR A 23 -18.39 -11.17 -8.19
CA TYR A 23 -17.28 -10.24 -8.09
C TYR A 23 -16.20 -10.52 -9.13
N PHE A 24 -15.73 -11.75 -9.24
CA PHE A 24 -14.70 -12.12 -10.21
C PHE A 24 -15.22 -12.14 -11.66
N ALA A 25 -16.53 -12.36 -11.87
CA ALA A 25 -17.13 -12.18 -13.19
C ALA A 25 -17.13 -10.71 -13.62
N LYS A 26 -17.35 -9.79 -12.67
CA LYS A 26 -17.32 -8.35 -12.92
C LYS A 26 -15.89 -7.79 -13.06
N PHE A 27 -14.94 -8.39 -12.35
CA PHE A 27 -13.54 -7.95 -12.31
C PHE A 27 -12.58 -9.12 -12.61
N PRO A 28 -12.59 -9.68 -13.84
CA PRO A 28 -11.81 -10.86 -14.18
C PRO A 28 -10.31 -10.64 -14.09
N GLU A 29 -9.82 -9.40 -14.28
CA GLU A 29 -8.40 -9.07 -14.22
C GLU A 29 -7.81 -9.30 -12.83
N ILE A 30 -8.62 -9.15 -11.77
CA ILE A 30 -8.17 -9.42 -10.38
C ILE A 30 -7.86 -10.91 -10.23
N LYS A 31 -8.72 -11.79 -10.74
CA LYS A 31 -8.48 -13.24 -10.70
C LYS A 31 -7.25 -13.62 -11.54
N ILE A 32 -7.12 -13.05 -12.73
CA ILE A 32 -5.94 -13.26 -13.59
C ILE A 32 -4.66 -12.84 -12.87
N TYR A 33 -4.64 -11.67 -12.23
CA TYR A 33 -3.52 -11.20 -11.43
C TYR A 33 -3.16 -12.20 -10.31
N MET A 34 -4.14 -12.68 -9.55
CA MET A 34 -3.93 -13.64 -8.47
C MET A 34 -3.31 -14.93 -8.98
N ASP A 35 -3.86 -15.51 -10.04
CA ASP A 35 -3.42 -16.78 -10.61
C ASP A 35 -2.00 -16.64 -11.22
N GLN A 36 -1.72 -15.55 -11.93
CA GLN A 36 -0.40 -15.27 -12.49
C GLN A 36 0.66 -15.05 -11.41
N THR A 37 0.30 -14.32 -10.34
CA THR A 37 1.21 -14.07 -9.21
C THR A 37 1.59 -15.36 -8.50
N ILE A 38 0.62 -16.23 -8.23
CA ILE A 38 0.88 -17.55 -7.63
C ILE A 38 1.79 -18.37 -8.55
N LYS A 39 1.45 -18.45 -9.84
CA LYS A 39 2.22 -19.23 -10.83
C LYS A 39 3.67 -18.73 -10.91
N PHE A 40 3.86 -17.42 -10.96
CA PHE A 40 5.19 -16.81 -10.96
C PHE A 40 5.95 -17.13 -9.66
N CYS A 41 5.31 -16.93 -8.50
CA CYS A 41 5.92 -17.16 -7.20
C CYS A 41 6.33 -18.62 -7.01
N ARG A 42 5.50 -19.59 -7.44
CA ARG A 42 5.82 -21.02 -7.37
C ARG A 42 7.03 -21.39 -8.22
N LYS A 43 7.26 -20.69 -9.35
CA LYS A 43 8.41 -20.92 -10.23
C LYS A 43 9.67 -20.25 -9.72
N SER A 44 9.57 -19.02 -9.21
CA SER A 44 10.72 -18.17 -8.88
C SER A 44 11.10 -18.17 -7.40
N GLY A 45 10.17 -18.54 -6.50
CA GLY A 45 10.35 -18.47 -5.05
C GLY A 45 10.18 -17.06 -4.46
N TYR A 46 9.80 -16.07 -5.28
CA TYR A 46 9.56 -14.69 -4.86
C TYR A 46 8.52 -14.01 -5.73
N VAL A 47 8.04 -12.84 -5.26
CA VAL A 47 7.31 -11.85 -6.07
C VAL A 47 8.00 -10.49 -5.99
N ASN A 48 7.74 -9.61 -6.95
CA ASN A 48 8.26 -8.25 -6.97
C ASN A 48 7.15 -7.24 -6.71
N ASN A 49 7.47 -6.16 -6.00
CA ASN A 49 6.64 -4.96 -6.05
C ASN A 49 6.90 -4.19 -7.36
N ILE A 50 6.14 -3.09 -7.60
CA ILE A 50 6.28 -2.27 -8.81
C ILE A 50 7.65 -1.59 -8.96
N PHE A 51 8.41 -1.47 -7.87
CA PHE A 51 9.77 -0.92 -7.85
C PHE A 51 10.86 -2.01 -7.98
N GLY A 52 10.48 -3.27 -8.23
CA GLY A 52 11.40 -4.39 -8.41
C GLY A 52 11.94 -5.00 -7.11
N ARG A 53 11.50 -4.54 -5.92
CA ARG A 53 11.90 -5.14 -4.65
C ARG A 53 11.27 -6.53 -4.50
N LYS A 54 12.11 -7.53 -4.15
CA LYS A 54 11.70 -8.92 -4.01
C LYS A 54 11.19 -9.24 -2.61
N SER A 55 10.09 -9.99 -2.56
CA SER A 55 9.57 -10.66 -1.36
C SER A 55 9.65 -12.17 -1.56
N HIS A 56 10.40 -12.88 -0.72
CA HIS A 56 10.68 -14.30 -0.86
C HIS A 56 9.66 -15.18 -0.13
N PHE A 57 9.29 -16.31 -0.73
CA PHE A 57 8.30 -17.27 -0.24
C PHE A 57 8.84 -18.70 -0.30
N ILE A 58 9.62 -19.07 0.71
CA ILE A 58 10.35 -20.34 0.75
C ILE A 58 9.39 -21.55 0.70
N ASN A 59 8.23 -21.44 1.37
CA ASN A 59 7.25 -22.53 1.51
C ASN A 59 6.08 -22.42 0.49
N ILE A 60 6.26 -21.72 -0.62
CA ILE A 60 5.19 -21.54 -1.63
C ILE A 60 4.77 -22.88 -2.29
N ASN A 61 5.67 -23.87 -2.30
CA ASN A 61 5.44 -25.22 -2.85
C ASN A 61 5.34 -26.27 -1.76
N ASP A 62 5.06 -25.91 -0.49
CA ASP A 62 4.95 -26.85 0.61
C ASP A 62 3.88 -27.93 0.33
N LYS A 63 4.14 -29.17 0.76
CA LYS A 63 3.20 -30.29 0.64
C LYS A 63 1.96 -30.09 1.51
N ASN A 64 2.11 -29.43 2.66
CA ASN A 64 1.00 -29.11 3.53
C ASN A 64 0.13 -28.03 2.90
N PHE A 65 -1.13 -28.38 2.66
CA PHE A 65 -2.12 -27.49 2.03
C PHE A 65 -2.29 -26.16 2.79
N ASN A 66 -2.33 -26.19 4.12
CA ASN A 66 -2.55 -24.98 4.91
C ASN A 66 -1.35 -24.02 4.84
N VAL A 67 -0.13 -24.55 4.88
CA VAL A 67 1.11 -23.78 4.73
C VAL A 67 1.16 -23.14 3.34
N ARG A 68 0.96 -23.96 2.31
CA ARG A 68 0.94 -23.49 0.93
C ARG A 68 -0.11 -22.40 0.68
N ASN A 69 -1.35 -22.62 1.12
CA ASN A 69 -2.44 -21.68 0.93
C ASN A 69 -2.21 -20.33 1.66
N PHE A 70 -1.58 -20.39 2.85
CA PHE A 70 -1.15 -19.17 3.54
C PHE A 70 -0.10 -18.40 2.73
N GLN A 71 0.92 -19.08 2.21
CA GLN A 71 1.99 -18.49 1.39
C GLN A 71 1.44 -17.91 0.08
N GLU A 72 0.48 -18.57 -0.57
CA GLU A 72 -0.16 -18.07 -1.78
C GLU A 72 -0.91 -16.76 -1.55
N ARG A 73 -1.69 -16.67 -0.47
CA ARG A 73 -2.37 -15.41 -0.09
C ARG A 73 -1.39 -14.30 0.22
N ALA A 74 -0.32 -14.61 0.95
CA ALA A 74 0.71 -13.64 1.25
C ALA A 74 1.45 -13.19 -0.02
N ALA A 75 1.71 -14.09 -0.97
CA ALA A 75 2.34 -13.79 -2.24
C ALA A 75 1.48 -12.87 -3.13
N ILE A 76 0.15 -13.05 -3.14
CA ILE A 76 -0.78 -12.16 -3.86
C ILE A 76 -0.75 -10.73 -3.28
N ASN A 77 -0.70 -10.61 -1.95
CA ASN A 77 -0.74 -9.31 -1.28
C ASN A 77 0.61 -8.57 -1.33
N ALA A 78 1.73 -9.30 -1.33
CA ALA A 78 3.06 -8.71 -1.19
C ALA A 78 3.43 -7.67 -2.27
N PRO A 79 3.11 -7.84 -3.57
CA PRO A 79 3.37 -6.80 -4.57
C PRO A 79 2.62 -5.50 -4.27
N ILE A 80 1.37 -5.58 -3.85
CA ILE A 80 0.50 -4.41 -3.59
C ILE A 80 0.95 -3.71 -2.31
N GLN A 81 1.03 -4.42 -1.19
CA GLN A 81 1.45 -3.86 0.09
C GLN A 81 2.90 -3.38 0.07
N GLY A 82 3.79 -4.14 -0.59
CA GLY A 82 5.18 -3.74 -0.76
C GLY A 82 5.35 -2.50 -1.65
N SER A 83 4.48 -2.30 -2.64
CA SER A 83 4.45 -1.06 -3.45
C SER A 83 3.98 0.13 -2.62
N ALA A 84 2.92 -0.01 -1.84
CA ALA A 84 2.43 1.03 -0.94
C ALA A 84 3.49 1.47 0.07
N ALA A 85 4.16 0.51 0.72
CA ALA A 85 5.25 0.79 1.65
C ALA A 85 6.43 1.52 0.99
N GLU A 86 6.76 1.16 -0.25
CA GLU A 86 7.85 1.82 -1.00
C GLU A 86 7.46 3.25 -1.43
N ILE A 87 6.20 3.49 -1.80
CA ILE A 87 5.67 4.84 -2.07
C ILE A 87 5.84 5.74 -0.84
N MET A 88 5.44 5.27 0.33
CA MET A 88 5.60 6.00 1.59
C MET A 88 7.08 6.28 1.89
N ARG A 89 7.95 5.29 1.73
CA ARG A 89 9.39 5.46 1.92
C ARG A 89 9.98 6.52 1.00
N LEU A 90 9.61 6.52 -0.27
CA LEU A 90 10.06 7.50 -1.25
C LEU A 90 9.52 8.91 -0.92
N ALA A 91 8.25 9.02 -0.52
CA ALA A 91 7.67 10.27 -0.07
C ALA A 91 8.44 10.87 1.12
N MET A 92 8.72 10.05 2.13
CA MET A 92 9.51 10.48 3.30
C MET A 92 10.92 10.97 2.91
N ILE A 93 11.61 10.26 2.02
CA ILE A 93 12.95 10.65 1.55
C ILE A 93 12.91 12.01 0.84
N ARG A 94 11.93 12.20 -0.08
CA ARG A 94 11.76 13.46 -0.81
C ARG A 94 11.43 14.60 0.12
N LEU A 95 10.46 14.41 1.01
CA LEU A 95 10.07 15.41 2.01
C LEU A 95 11.25 15.80 2.90
N ASN A 96 12.00 14.83 3.43
CA ASN A 96 13.17 15.11 4.24
C ASN A 96 14.23 15.94 3.47
N LYS A 97 14.49 15.58 2.22
CA LYS A 97 15.42 16.34 1.37
C LYS A 97 14.94 17.78 1.17
N ARG A 98 13.67 17.96 0.78
CA ARG A 98 13.09 19.31 0.52
C ARG A 98 13.05 20.18 1.77
N LEU A 99 12.71 19.61 2.92
CA LEU A 99 12.68 20.34 4.19
C LEU A 99 14.09 20.81 4.60
N ASN A 100 15.10 19.96 4.42
CA ASN A 100 16.50 20.30 4.71
C ASN A 100 17.07 21.37 3.76
N GLU A 101 16.77 21.27 2.46
CA GLU A 101 17.19 22.28 1.46
C GLU A 101 16.64 23.68 1.77
N GLN A 102 15.43 23.76 2.28
CA GLN A 102 14.78 25.02 2.64
C GLN A 102 15.23 25.56 4.01
N LYS A 103 16.15 24.87 4.71
CA LYS A 103 16.61 25.22 6.07
C LYS A 103 15.46 25.39 7.09
N ASN A 104 14.35 24.65 6.90
CA ASN A 104 13.16 24.72 7.75
C ASN A 104 13.35 23.90 9.02
N GLN A 105 14.14 24.40 9.95
CA GLN A 105 14.47 23.71 11.21
C GLN A 105 13.25 23.53 12.16
N ASN A 106 12.18 24.27 11.92
CA ASN A 106 10.99 24.26 12.78
C ASN A 106 9.92 23.26 12.32
N ILE A 107 10.17 22.54 11.20
CA ILE A 107 9.23 21.56 10.68
C ILE A 107 9.83 20.18 10.91
N LYS A 108 9.08 19.33 11.61
CA LYS A 108 9.54 17.99 11.98
C LYS A 108 8.58 16.95 11.45
N MET A 109 9.09 16.00 10.70
CA MET A 109 8.38 14.75 10.41
C MET A 109 8.53 13.86 11.65
N LEU A 110 7.41 13.60 12.36
CA LEU A 110 7.43 12.96 13.67
C LEU A 110 7.27 11.45 13.57
N LEU A 111 6.22 11.01 12.86
CA LEU A 111 5.78 9.60 12.84
C LEU A 111 5.30 9.20 11.45
N GLN A 112 5.48 7.91 11.13
CA GLN A 112 4.75 7.21 10.08
C GLN A 112 3.84 6.18 10.75
N ILE A 113 2.54 6.19 10.41
CA ILE A 113 1.55 5.24 10.88
C ILE A 113 0.82 4.71 9.66
N HIS A 114 1.05 3.43 9.30
CA HIS A 114 0.51 2.80 8.09
C HIS A 114 0.82 3.62 6.83
N ASP A 115 -0.16 4.33 6.30
CA ASP A 115 -0.15 5.18 5.09
C ASP A 115 -0.22 6.68 5.41
N GLU A 116 -0.02 7.06 6.66
CA GLU A 116 -0.05 8.44 7.15
C GLU A 116 1.32 8.92 7.60
N LEU A 117 1.58 10.23 7.42
CA LEU A 117 2.74 10.93 7.97
C LEU A 117 2.27 12.07 8.87
N ILE A 118 2.84 12.14 10.07
CA ILE A 118 2.53 13.19 11.04
C ILE A 118 3.71 14.18 11.09
N PHE A 119 3.36 15.45 10.99
CA PHE A 119 4.29 16.57 11.04
C PHE A 119 3.95 17.54 12.18
N GLU A 120 4.97 18.12 12.78
CA GLU A 120 4.86 19.29 13.66
C GLU A 120 5.37 20.50 12.90
N THR A 121 4.58 21.59 12.89
CA THR A 121 4.94 22.84 12.21
C THR A 121 4.35 24.06 12.94
N PRO A 122 5.02 25.23 12.93
CA PRO A 122 4.46 26.48 13.39
C PRO A 122 3.18 26.84 12.61
N LYS A 123 2.20 27.47 13.29
CA LYS A 123 0.90 27.83 12.67
C LYS A 123 1.05 28.76 11.46
N GLU A 124 2.01 29.67 11.50
CA GLU A 124 2.32 30.59 10.40
C GLU A 124 2.84 29.91 9.13
N GLU A 125 3.44 28.73 9.27
CA GLU A 125 3.99 27.95 8.15
C GLU A 125 2.98 26.97 7.52
N LEU A 126 1.85 26.74 8.17
CA LEU A 126 0.87 25.69 7.79
C LEU A 126 0.51 25.73 6.30
N LYS A 127 0.13 26.91 5.77
CA LYS A 127 -0.32 27.03 4.37
C LYS A 127 0.76 26.62 3.37
N ARG A 128 2.00 27.04 3.63
CA ARG A 128 3.16 26.75 2.78
C ARG A 128 3.54 25.29 2.85
N ILE A 129 3.59 24.74 4.07
CA ILE A 129 4.02 23.35 4.32
C ILE A 129 2.98 22.35 3.85
N SER A 130 1.70 22.60 4.05
CA SER A 130 0.61 21.75 3.55
C SER A 130 0.73 21.58 2.02
N LYS A 131 0.96 22.67 1.29
CA LYS A 131 1.13 22.61 -0.16
C LYS A 131 2.37 21.78 -0.54
N LEU A 132 3.51 21.99 0.11
CA LEU A 132 4.75 21.27 -0.14
C LEU A 132 4.57 19.75 0.14
N ILE A 133 3.95 19.40 1.26
CA ILE A 133 3.72 17.99 1.61
C ILE A 133 2.85 17.30 0.56
N ILE A 134 1.72 17.90 0.17
CA ILE A 134 0.82 17.35 -0.85
C ILE A 134 1.57 17.20 -2.18
N GLU A 135 2.31 18.20 -2.62
CA GLU A 135 3.06 18.17 -3.88
C GLU A 135 4.12 17.05 -3.88
N GLU A 136 4.94 16.96 -2.83
CA GLU A 136 6.00 15.95 -2.75
C GLU A 136 5.45 14.52 -2.63
N MET A 137 4.41 14.31 -1.81
CA MET A 137 3.78 12.99 -1.67
C MET A 137 3.09 12.55 -2.96
N SER A 138 2.29 13.42 -3.58
CA SER A 138 1.60 13.11 -4.84
C SER A 138 2.57 12.88 -6.00
N SER A 139 3.71 13.59 -6.02
CA SER A 139 4.71 13.50 -7.09
C SER A 139 5.46 12.17 -7.12
N VAL A 140 5.34 11.34 -6.06
CA VAL A 140 5.96 10.00 -6.07
C VAL A 140 5.40 9.14 -7.19
N ALA A 141 4.14 9.36 -7.58
CA ALA A 141 3.50 8.67 -8.70
C ALA A 141 4.17 8.93 -10.05
N ASN A 142 4.79 10.10 -10.21
CA ASN A 142 5.38 10.57 -11.46
C ASN A 142 6.86 10.92 -11.24
N SER A 143 7.70 9.88 -11.18
CA SER A 143 9.16 10.06 -11.12
C SER A 143 9.78 9.67 -12.47
N ASP A 144 11.03 10.07 -12.70
CA ASP A 144 11.79 9.72 -13.92
C ASP A 144 11.89 8.20 -14.15
N GLN A 145 11.69 7.41 -13.10
CA GLN A 145 11.80 5.94 -13.14
C GLN A 145 10.45 5.22 -13.15
N HIS A 146 9.36 5.88 -12.70
CA HIS A 146 8.04 5.27 -12.57
C HIS A 146 6.95 6.29 -12.88
N SER A 147 5.99 5.90 -13.72
CA SER A 147 4.77 6.66 -13.99
C SER A 147 3.57 5.76 -13.71
N PHE A 148 2.74 6.17 -12.77
CA PHE A 148 1.51 5.45 -12.47
C PHE A 148 0.39 5.94 -13.39
N SER A 149 -0.44 5.01 -13.86
CA SER A 149 -1.65 5.33 -14.63
C SER A 149 -2.76 5.94 -13.76
N ILE A 150 -2.64 5.82 -12.44
CA ILE A 150 -3.61 6.32 -11.46
C ILE A 150 -2.92 7.40 -10.62
N PRO A 151 -3.54 8.59 -10.43
CA PRO A 151 -3.00 9.63 -9.58
C PRO A 151 -2.97 9.19 -8.13
N LEU A 152 -1.92 9.57 -7.40
CA LEU A 152 -1.89 9.48 -5.94
C LEU A 152 -2.49 10.77 -5.37
N THR A 153 -3.60 10.63 -4.65
CA THR A 153 -4.22 11.71 -3.89
C THR A 153 -3.73 11.69 -2.45
N VAL A 154 -3.59 12.87 -1.86
CA VAL A 154 -3.15 13.05 -0.48
C VAL A 154 -4.20 13.87 0.25
N ASP A 155 -4.80 13.27 1.27
CA ASP A 155 -5.69 13.97 2.20
C ASP A 155 -4.87 14.58 3.32
N LEU A 156 -5.20 15.80 3.73
CA LEU A 156 -4.46 16.53 4.75
C LEU A 156 -5.40 17.05 5.82
N ASN A 157 -5.12 16.66 7.05
CA ASN A 157 -5.82 17.14 8.25
C ASN A 157 -4.90 18.01 9.09
N ILE A 158 -5.45 19.05 9.73
CA ILE A 158 -4.74 19.98 10.60
C ILE A 158 -5.42 20.00 11.96
N GLY A 159 -4.63 19.86 13.03
CA GLY A 159 -5.12 19.87 14.40
C GLY A 159 -4.05 20.33 15.37
N ASP A 160 -4.45 20.72 16.58
CA ASP A 160 -3.50 21.13 17.64
C ASP A 160 -2.84 19.92 18.34
N ASN A 161 -3.35 18.72 18.12
CA ASN A 161 -2.80 17.46 18.64
C ASN A 161 -3.27 16.30 17.76
N TRP A 162 -2.60 15.14 17.89
CA TRP A 162 -2.91 13.96 17.08
C TRP A 162 -4.35 13.46 17.23
N GLY A 163 -4.91 13.49 18.45
CA GLY A 163 -6.28 13.04 18.68
C GLY A 163 -7.36 13.91 18.01
N SER A 164 -7.02 15.10 17.51
CA SER A 164 -7.92 15.98 16.75
C SER A 164 -7.80 15.85 15.24
N LEU A 165 -6.97 14.92 14.75
CA LEU A 165 -6.77 14.68 13.31
C LEU A 165 -7.73 13.63 12.73
N HIS A 166 -8.47 12.90 13.58
CA HIS A 166 -9.42 11.83 13.22
C HIS A 166 -10.84 12.15 13.64
#